data_73c2bab7e5652390f7add261ac4e2c96
#
_entry.id   73c2bab7e5652390f7add261ac4e2c96
#
_cell.length_a   1.000
_cell.length_b   1.000
_cell.length_c   1.000
_cell.angle_alpha   90.00
_cell.angle_beta   90.00
_cell.angle_gamma   90.00
#
_symmetry.space_group_name_H-M   'P 1'
#
loop_
_entity.id
_entity.type
_entity.pdbx_description
1 polymer ?
#
loop_
_entity_poly.entity_id
_entity_poly.type
_entity_poly.pdbx_seq_one_letter_code
_entity_poly.pdbx_strand_id
1 'polypeptide(L)'
;CGGAALAALLLYLGGVARLVAADDAFVPGLVLRIVQPAIAQTMKWKEGDGEQNVALHRQLTIAVPGLDKVSAVLWPETAIPYFLERNPQLRQWLGQAVPPGALLITGALRGEPATGDCQHLYNSAEVLDHDGNLIGSYDKFHLVPLGEYVPLRAIFPFINKITPGNIDFTEGPGPRTLTLPGLPPVGPLICYEIIFPGRIVDETHRPQWLLNLTNDGWFGTSSGPYQHFTTARLRAVEEGLAIVRAANTGISGLIDPYGRVLTQIDLGKSAVRDVPLPAALDPPPLFARFGDYWTLLVQLLIAGALAWLLARPRLNSRKIKNSP
;
A
#
# COMPACT_ATOMS: atom_id res chain seq x y z
N CYS A 1 -18.23 -17.03 -29.18
CA CYS A 1 -18.47 -15.65 -28.68
C CYS A 1 -19.50 -15.59 -27.54
N GLY A 2 -20.66 -16.32 -27.61
CA GLY A 2 -21.73 -16.25 -26.62
C GLY A 2 -21.33 -16.66 -25.20
N GLY A 3 -20.50 -17.70 -25.02
CA GLY A 3 -20.05 -18.19 -23.72
C GLY A 3 -19.16 -17.18 -22.97
N ALA A 4 -18.26 -16.49 -23.67
CA ALA A 4 -17.40 -15.48 -23.07
C ALA A 4 -18.21 -14.23 -22.62
N ALA A 5 -19.19 -13.82 -23.46
CA ALA A 5 -20.08 -12.72 -23.10
C ALA A 5 -20.95 -13.04 -21.87
N LEU A 6 -21.47 -14.27 -21.79
CA LEU A 6 -22.24 -14.73 -20.64
C LEU A 6 -21.36 -14.77 -19.35
N ALA A 7 -20.14 -15.30 -19.45
CA ALA A 7 -19.21 -15.32 -18.33
C ALA A 7 -18.88 -13.90 -17.83
N ALA A 8 -18.59 -12.96 -18.73
CA ALA A 8 -18.34 -11.57 -18.39
C ALA A 8 -19.57 -10.92 -17.72
N LEU A 9 -20.77 -11.19 -18.22
CA LEU A 9 -22.01 -10.70 -17.63
C LEU A 9 -22.22 -11.26 -16.21
N LEU A 10 -21.99 -12.56 -16.01
CA LEU A 10 -22.13 -13.18 -14.68
C LEU A 10 -21.13 -12.62 -13.68
N LEU A 11 -19.87 -12.40 -14.10
CA LEU A 11 -18.87 -11.74 -13.25
C LEU A 11 -19.27 -10.30 -12.90
N TYR A 12 -19.78 -9.55 -13.89
CA TYR A 12 -20.25 -8.19 -13.65
C TYR A 12 -21.43 -8.16 -12.68
N LEU A 13 -22.45 -8.99 -12.90
CA LEU A 13 -23.63 -9.07 -12.03
C LEU A 13 -23.25 -9.55 -10.61
N GLY A 14 -22.32 -10.52 -10.50
CA GLY A 14 -21.76 -10.95 -9.22
C GLY A 14 -21.04 -9.83 -8.48
N GLY A 15 -20.25 -9.02 -9.20
CA GLY A 15 -19.59 -7.83 -8.65
C GLY A 15 -20.59 -6.78 -8.18
N VAL A 16 -21.62 -6.48 -8.98
CA VAL A 16 -22.69 -5.55 -8.59
C VAL A 16 -23.43 -6.04 -7.35
N ALA A 17 -23.84 -7.31 -7.33
CA ALA A 17 -24.53 -7.90 -6.17
C ALA A 17 -23.67 -7.81 -4.89
N ARG A 18 -22.37 -8.07 -4.99
CA ARG A 18 -21.43 -7.93 -3.88
C ARG A 18 -21.33 -6.49 -3.37
N LEU A 19 -21.29 -5.50 -4.28
CA LEU A 19 -21.25 -4.09 -3.89
C LEU A 19 -22.55 -3.61 -3.27
N VAL A 20 -23.70 -4.09 -3.76
CA VAL A 20 -25.03 -3.76 -3.18
C VAL A 20 -25.20 -4.37 -1.79
N ALA A 21 -24.65 -5.56 -1.56
CA ALA A 21 -24.70 -6.25 -0.29
C ALA A 21 -23.52 -5.87 0.65
N ALA A 22 -22.68 -4.90 0.25
CA ALA A 22 -21.53 -4.48 1.05
C ALA A 22 -22.00 -3.86 2.36
N ASP A 23 -21.45 -4.34 3.47
CA ASP A 23 -21.64 -3.76 4.80
C ASP A 23 -20.64 -2.61 5.01
N ASP A 24 -21.10 -1.51 5.61
CA ASP A 24 -20.27 -0.36 5.95
C ASP A 24 -19.78 -0.47 7.42
N ALA A 25 -19.27 -1.63 7.79
CA ALA A 25 -18.73 -1.87 9.12
C ALA A 25 -17.38 -1.14 9.32
N PHE A 26 -17.26 -0.44 10.43
CA PHE A 26 -16.04 0.26 10.85
C PHE A 26 -15.55 -0.28 12.19
N VAL A 27 -14.23 -0.17 12.42
CA VAL A 27 -13.64 -0.46 13.72
C VAL A 27 -14.07 0.62 14.73
N PRO A 28 -14.80 0.28 15.80
CA PRO A 28 -15.37 1.27 16.71
C PRO A 28 -14.31 2.16 17.36
N GLY A 29 -14.54 3.47 17.36
CA GLY A 29 -13.72 4.45 18.06
C GLY A 29 -12.33 4.70 17.44
N LEU A 30 -12.03 4.14 16.28
CA LEU A 30 -10.72 4.27 15.64
C LEU A 30 -10.75 5.32 14.54
N VAL A 31 -9.92 6.34 14.69
CA VAL A 31 -9.77 7.44 13.72
C VAL A 31 -8.29 7.56 13.33
N LEU A 32 -8.03 7.60 12.04
CA LEU A 32 -6.69 7.77 11.48
C LEU A 32 -6.59 9.13 10.79
N ARG A 33 -5.51 9.87 11.03
CA ARG A 33 -5.23 11.16 10.39
C ARG A 33 -4.22 10.99 9.26
N ILE A 34 -4.65 11.22 8.03
CA ILE A 34 -3.80 11.20 6.84
C ILE A 34 -3.27 12.60 6.60
N VAL A 35 -1.95 12.75 6.50
CA VAL A 35 -1.29 14.04 6.22
C VAL A 35 -0.63 13.97 4.85
N GLN A 36 -1.06 14.81 3.91
CA GLN A 36 -0.47 15.00 2.59
C GLN A 36 0.14 16.39 2.50
N PRO A 37 1.47 16.56 2.58
CA PRO A 37 2.10 17.89 2.57
C PRO A 37 2.25 18.48 1.17
N ALA A 38 2.25 17.67 0.12
CA ALA A 38 2.48 18.06 -1.27
C ALA A 38 3.84 18.73 -1.51
N ILE A 39 4.90 18.26 -0.85
CA ILE A 39 6.26 18.76 -1.02
C ILE A 39 6.77 18.33 -2.40
N ALA A 40 7.20 19.32 -3.23
CA ALA A 40 7.74 19.04 -4.55
C ALA A 40 9.00 18.15 -4.47
N GLN A 41 9.14 17.19 -5.40
CA GLN A 41 10.25 16.24 -5.42
C GLN A 41 11.63 16.94 -5.44
N THR A 42 11.75 18.08 -6.11
CA THR A 42 12.97 18.88 -6.17
C THR A 42 13.35 19.50 -4.82
N MET A 43 12.39 19.74 -3.95
CA MET A 43 12.62 20.32 -2.60
C MET A 43 12.83 19.23 -1.55
N LYS A 44 12.35 18.02 -1.79
CA LYS A 44 12.39 16.92 -0.82
C LYS A 44 13.83 16.53 -0.43
N TRP A 45 14.75 16.61 -1.40
CA TRP A 45 16.14 16.19 -1.25
C TRP A 45 17.15 17.35 -1.28
N LYS A 46 16.67 18.58 -1.27
CA LYS A 46 17.55 19.73 -1.27
C LYS A 46 18.18 19.88 0.11
N GLU A 47 19.49 20.05 0.11
CA GLU A 47 20.27 20.26 1.33
C GLU A 47 19.76 21.49 2.10
N GLY A 48 19.47 21.31 3.41
CA GLY A 48 18.90 22.35 4.26
C GLY A 48 17.35 22.38 4.32
N ASP A 49 16.62 21.80 3.38
CA ASP A 49 15.16 21.83 3.39
C ASP A 49 14.53 20.69 4.26
N GLY A 50 15.34 19.72 4.69
CA GLY A 50 14.86 18.56 5.45
C GLY A 50 14.12 18.93 6.72
N GLU A 51 14.65 19.83 7.52
CA GLU A 51 14.03 20.30 8.79
C GLU A 51 12.69 21.01 8.52
N GLN A 52 12.66 21.86 7.49
CA GLN A 52 11.45 22.59 7.09
C GLN A 52 10.37 21.64 6.63
N ASN A 53 10.74 20.60 5.86
CA ASN A 53 9.82 19.57 5.39
C ASN A 53 9.22 18.78 6.56
N VAL A 54 10.02 18.39 7.54
CA VAL A 54 9.52 17.71 8.76
C VAL A 54 8.63 18.64 9.58
N ALA A 55 9.03 19.92 9.74
CA ALA A 55 8.23 20.93 10.44
C ALA A 55 6.86 21.15 9.77
N LEU A 56 6.80 21.14 8.43
CA LEU A 56 5.55 21.25 7.67
C LEU A 56 4.61 20.07 7.97
N HIS A 57 5.11 18.83 7.99
CA HIS A 57 4.29 17.67 8.35
C HIS A 57 3.69 17.82 9.75
N ARG A 58 4.51 18.24 10.72
CA ARG A 58 4.06 18.48 12.09
C ARG A 58 3.03 19.62 12.16
N GLN A 59 3.29 20.73 11.47
CA GLN A 59 2.36 21.87 11.41
C GLN A 59 1.00 21.44 10.84
N LEU A 60 0.97 20.72 9.73
CA LEU A 60 -0.26 20.21 9.14
C LEU A 60 -0.98 19.28 10.11
N THR A 61 -0.25 18.40 10.81
CA THR A 61 -0.83 17.48 11.78
C THR A 61 -1.60 18.19 12.88
N ILE A 62 -1.05 19.26 13.44
CA ILE A 62 -1.66 19.98 14.58
C ILE A 62 -2.65 21.08 14.16
N ALA A 63 -2.59 21.53 12.90
CA ALA A 63 -3.43 22.64 12.43
C ALA A 63 -4.93 22.29 12.30
N VAL A 64 -5.24 21.00 12.13
CA VAL A 64 -6.62 20.54 11.95
C VAL A 64 -7.20 20.13 13.32
N PRO A 65 -8.36 20.68 13.73
CA PRO A 65 -9.03 20.33 14.99
C PRO A 65 -9.33 18.83 15.12
N GLY A 66 -9.60 18.35 16.32
CA GLY A 66 -9.99 16.95 16.59
C GLY A 66 -8.79 15.98 16.70
N LEU A 67 -7.58 16.48 16.84
CA LEU A 67 -6.39 15.64 17.03
C LEU A 67 -6.51 14.75 18.27
N ASP A 68 -7.19 15.22 19.31
CA ASP A 68 -7.49 14.49 20.55
C ASP A 68 -8.29 13.19 20.37
N LYS A 69 -8.95 13.03 19.22
CA LYS A 69 -9.75 11.83 18.85
C LYS A 69 -9.01 10.88 17.93
N VAL A 70 -7.81 11.24 17.50
CA VAL A 70 -7.03 10.47 16.53
C VAL A 70 -6.26 9.36 17.22
N SER A 71 -6.39 8.13 16.71
CA SER A 71 -5.65 6.96 17.21
C SER A 71 -4.25 6.84 16.61
N ALA A 72 -4.09 7.27 15.35
CA ALA A 72 -2.78 7.35 14.70
C ALA A 72 -2.75 8.44 13.61
N VAL A 73 -1.59 9.08 13.51
CA VAL A 73 -1.24 10.04 12.45
C VAL A 73 -0.33 9.34 11.45
N LEU A 74 -0.63 9.50 10.15
CA LEU A 74 0.03 8.82 9.06
C LEU A 74 0.75 9.84 8.18
N TRP A 75 2.08 9.78 8.15
CA TRP A 75 2.91 10.60 7.27
C TRP A 75 3.44 9.75 6.11
N PRO A 76 3.67 10.35 4.93
CA PRO A 76 4.04 9.61 3.72
C PRO A 76 5.45 9.00 3.79
N GLU A 77 5.80 8.27 2.73
CA GLU A 77 7.13 7.69 2.51
C GLU A 77 8.22 8.75 2.60
N THR A 78 9.29 8.42 3.33
CA THR A 78 10.47 9.29 3.53
C THR A 78 10.09 10.72 3.94
N ALA A 79 9.08 10.87 4.80
CA ALA A 79 8.71 12.16 5.39
C ALA A 79 9.83 12.71 6.27
N ILE A 80 10.62 11.80 6.85
CA ILE A 80 11.76 12.10 7.70
C ILE A 80 13.04 11.59 7.03
N PRO A 81 13.87 12.49 6.48
CA PRO A 81 15.12 12.14 5.82
C PRO A 81 16.30 11.95 6.81
N TYR A 82 15.99 11.54 8.04
CA TYR A 82 16.96 11.37 9.12
C TYR A 82 16.82 9.99 9.76
N PHE A 83 17.90 9.51 10.36
CA PHE A 83 17.91 8.28 11.15
C PHE A 83 17.31 8.55 12.54
N LEU A 84 16.08 8.11 12.74
CA LEU A 84 15.35 8.33 14.00
C LEU A 84 16.00 7.60 15.17
N GLU A 85 16.57 6.42 14.95
CA GLU A 85 17.28 5.66 15.96
C GLU A 85 18.49 6.40 16.56
N ARG A 86 19.05 7.34 15.78
CA ARG A 86 20.23 8.15 16.17
C ARG A 86 19.87 9.52 16.77
N ASN A 87 18.60 9.91 16.71
CA ASN A 87 18.17 11.26 17.11
C ASN A 87 17.02 11.23 18.12
N PRO A 88 17.29 10.97 19.41
CA PRO A 88 16.27 10.92 20.45
C PRO A 88 15.54 12.25 20.65
N GLN A 89 16.23 13.38 20.45
CA GLN A 89 15.60 14.70 20.57
C GLN A 89 14.56 14.93 19.46
N LEU A 90 14.88 14.55 18.22
CA LEU A 90 13.94 14.61 17.11
C LEU A 90 12.73 13.69 17.37
N ARG A 91 12.97 12.46 17.85
CA ARG A 91 11.86 11.54 18.18
C ARG A 91 10.92 12.12 19.22
N GLN A 92 11.46 12.68 20.30
CA GLN A 92 10.65 13.32 21.32
C GLN A 92 9.82 14.49 20.77
N TRP A 93 10.44 15.34 19.96
CA TRP A 93 9.74 16.46 19.31
C TRP A 93 8.65 16.00 18.35
N LEU A 94 8.87 14.88 17.63
CA LEU A 94 7.89 14.26 16.73
C LEU A 94 6.76 13.60 17.52
N GLY A 95 7.07 12.86 18.59
CA GLY A 95 6.08 12.21 19.43
C GLY A 95 5.05 13.20 20.00
N GLN A 96 5.50 14.40 20.37
CA GLN A 96 4.62 15.49 20.82
C GLN A 96 3.67 16.03 19.74
N ALA A 97 3.77 15.58 18.49
CA ALA A 97 2.80 15.92 17.43
C ALA A 97 1.52 15.09 17.52
N VAL A 98 1.49 14.04 18.32
CA VAL A 98 0.30 13.20 18.55
C VAL A 98 -0.13 13.25 20.02
N PRO A 99 -1.42 13.05 20.33
CA PRO A 99 -1.88 13.04 21.72
C PRO A 99 -1.39 11.79 22.48
N PRO A 100 -1.36 11.80 23.81
CA PRO A 100 -1.09 10.62 24.60
C PRO A 100 -1.99 9.44 24.22
N GLY A 101 -1.41 8.27 24.00
CA GLY A 101 -2.10 7.07 23.57
C GLY A 101 -2.29 6.93 22.06
N ALA A 102 -2.04 7.98 21.27
CA ALA A 102 -2.00 7.90 19.82
C ALA A 102 -0.57 7.65 19.30
N LEU A 103 -0.47 7.22 18.04
CA LEU A 103 0.78 6.87 17.38
C LEU A 103 1.07 7.80 16.20
N LEU A 104 2.36 8.03 15.94
CA LEU A 104 2.83 8.57 14.67
C LEU A 104 3.45 7.45 13.85
N ILE A 105 2.87 7.15 12.68
CA ILE A 105 3.44 6.20 11.71
C ILE A 105 3.96 7.01 10.53
N THR A 106 5.25 6.94 10.26
CA THR A 106 5.93 7.82 9.32
C THR A 106 6.96 7.08 8.48
N GLY A 107 7.08 7.45 7.21
CA GLY A 107 8.22 7.05 6.40
C GLY A 107 9.50 7.74 6.86
N ALA A 108 10.55 6.98 7.09
CA ALA A 108 11.86 7.49 7.50
C ALA A 108 12.99 6.67 6.86
N LEU A 109 14.21 7.20 6.93
CA LEU A 109 15.40 6.42 6.67
C LEU A 109 15.81 5.67 7.95
N ARG A 110 16.22 4.42 7.84
CA ARG A 110 16.78 3.63 8.92
C ARG A 110 18.17 3.10 8.56
N GLY A 111 19.12 3.27 9.45
CA GLY A 111 20.49 2.83 9.26
C GLY A 111 20.86 1.69 10.21
N GLU A 112 21.59 0.71 9.71
CA GLU A 112 22.10 -0.39 10.52
C GLU A 112 23.61 -0.55 10.35
N PRO A 113 24.38 -0.70 11.44
CA PRO A 113 23.97 -0.63 12.84
C PRO A 113 23.44 0.76 13.25
N ALA A 114 22.67 0.80 14.33
CA ALA A 114 22.09 2.04 14.85
C ALA A 114 23.15 3.08 15.28
N THR A 115 24.38 2.67 15.51
CA THR A 115 25.51 3.52 15.85
C THR A 115 26.72 3.23 14.96
N GLY A 116 27.56 4.22 14.70
CA GLY A 116 28.72 4.10 13.82
C GLY A 116 28.38 4.26 12.34
N ASP A 117 29.23 3.71 11.46
CA ASP A 117 29.04 3.81 10.02
C ASP A 117 27.87 2.96 9.56
N CYS A 118 27.00 3.54 8.74
CA CYS A 118 25.84 2.86 8.18
C CYS A 118 26.31 1.84 7.13
N GLN A 119 26.10 0.55 7.42
CA GLN A 119 26.41 -0.54 6.50
C GLN A 119 25.19 -0.93 5.66
N HIS A 120 24.00 -0.83 6.26
CA HIS A 120 22.70 -1.11 5.61
C HIS A 120 21.80 0.10 5.76
N LEU A 121 21.24 0.55 4.64
CA LEU A 121 20.31 1.66 4.57
C LEU A 121 18.94 1.15 4.15
N TYR A 122 17.91 1.42 4.94
CA TYR A 122 16.55 0.99 4.66
C TYR A 122 15.62 2.19 4.42
N ASN A 123 14.66 2.01 3.52
CA ASN A 123 13.48 2.85 3.41
C ASN A 123 12.42 2.23 4.31
N SER A 124 12.07 2.91 5.41
CA SER A 124 11.31 2.29 6.48
C SER A 124 10.04 3.04 6.82
N ALA A 125 9.07 2.32 7.37
CA ALA A 125 7.96 2.89 8.13
C ALA A 125 8.26 2.73 9.62
N GLU A 126 8.41 3.84 10.30
CA GLU A 126 8.72 3.91 11.74
C GLU A 126 7.49 4.32 12.54
N VAL A 127 7.32 3.73 13.71
CA VAL A 127 6.20 4.00 14.60
C VAL A 127 6.71 4.60 15.90
N LEU A 128 6.25 5.81 16.20
CA LEU A 128 6.55 6.54 17.43
C LEU A 128 5.30 6.65 18.31
N ASP A 129 5.48 6.51 19.60
CA ASP A 129 4.49 6.94 20.60
C ASP A 129 4.61 8.44 20.92
N HIS A 130 3.74 8.95 21.80
CA HIS A 130 3.74 10.34 22.26
C HIS A 130 5.06 10.76 22.92
N ASP A 131 5.74 9.85 23.59
CA ASP A 131 7.01 10.13 24.31
C ASP A 131 8.22 10.05 23.38
N GLY A 132 8.02 9.69 22.09
CA GLY A 132 9.09 9.54 21.10
C GLY A 132 9.81 8.21 21.16
N ASN A 133 9.23 7.18 21.78
CA ASN A 133 9.77 5.85 21.75
C ASN A 133 9.46 5.20 20.39
N LEU A 134 10.45 4.53 19.80
CA LEU A 134 10.26 3.68 18.62
C LEU A 134 9.62 2.35 19.09
N ILE A 135 8.37 2.12 18.72
CA ILE A 135 7.60 0.95 19.14
C ILE A 135 7.31 -0.03 18.02
N GLY A 136 7.67 0.31 16.80
CA GLY A 136 7.55 -0.55 15.63
C GLY A 136 8.33 -0.02 14.45
N SER A 137 8.79 -0.93 13.60
CA SER A 137 9.52 -0.63 12.37
C SER A 137 9.20 -1.65 11.30
N TYR A 138 9.14 -1.21 10.06
CA TYR A 138 8.99 -2.06 8.87
C TYR A 138 9.92 -1.54 7.78
N ASP A 139 10.75 -2.41 7.23
CA ASP A 139 11.67 -2.09 6.15
C ASP A 139 11.11 -2.56 4.82
N LYS A 140 11.14 -1.68 3.83
CA LYS A 140 10.71 -1.97 2.46
C LYS A 140 11.44 -3.18 1.91
N PHE A 141 10.69 -4.17 1.46
CA PHE A 141 11.28 -5.40 0.93
C PHE A 141 11.29 -5.46 -0.60
N HIS A 142 10.33 -4.85 -1.30
CA HIS A 142 10.38 -4.73 -2.75
C HIS A 142 10.96 -3.37 -3.17
N LEU A 143 12.25 -3.34 -3.45
CA LEU A 143 12.96 -2.15 -3.88
C LEU A 143 12.71 -1.85 -5.36
N VAL A 144 12.74 -0.56 -5.71
CA VAL A 144 12.61 -0.09 -7.10
C VAL A 144 13.95 -0.24 -7.83
N PRO A 145 14.05 -1.10 -8.85
CA PRO A 145 15.26 -1.21 -9.65
C PRO A 145 15.66 0.12 -10.27
N LEU A 146 16.95 0.44 -10.27
CA LEU A 146 17.55 1.70 -10.72
C LEU A 146 17.10 2.94 -9.93
N GLY A 147 16.04 2.84 -9.16
CA GLY A 147 15.60 3.88 -8.24
C GLY A 147 16.31 3.77 -6.89
N GLU A 148 16.20 2.65 -6.22
CA GLU A 148 16.68 2.42 -4.86
C GLU A 148 17.95 1.57 -4.81
N TYR A 149 18.19 0.74 -5.82
CA TYR A 149 19.41 -0.04 -5.99
C TYR A 149 19.74 -0.21 -7.47
N VAL A 150 21.01 -0.53 -7.78
CA VAL A 150 21.44 -0.82 -9.15
C VAL A 150 21.56 -2.33 -9.33
N PRO A 151 20.67 -2.94 -10.16
CA PRO A 151 20.79 -4.37 -10.49
C PRO A 151 22.15 -4.68 -11.13
N LEU A 152 22.75 -5.81 -10.75
CA LEU A 152 24.05 -6.25 -11.30
C LEU A 152 25.16 -5.18 -11.20
N ARG A 153 25.20 -4.41 -10.13
CA ARG A 153 26.21 -3.35 -9.91
C ARG A 153 27.65 -3.84 -10.12
N ALA A 154 27.93 -5.09 -9.78
CA ALA A 154 29.25 -5.68 -10.01
C ALA A 154 29.64 -5.77 -11.49
N ILE A 155 28.66 -5.87 -12.40
CA ILE A 155 28.86 -5.93 -13.86
C ILE A 155 28.80 -4.53 -14.47
N PHE A 156 27.94 -3.66 -13.91
CA PHE A 156 27.69 -2.31 -14.43
C PHE A 156 28.01 -1.22 -13.38
N PRO A 157 29.28 -1.07 -12.95
CA PRO A 157 29.65 -0.14 -11.88
C PRO A 157 29.47 1.34 -12.25
N PHE A 158 29.34 1.65 -13.55
CA PHE A 158 29.14 3.01 -14.07
C PHE A 158 27.70 3.49 -14.06
N ILE A 159 26.73 2.61 -13.77
CA ILE A 159 25.32 2.99 -13.66
C ILE A 159 25.07 3.59 -12.27
N ASN A 160 24.53 4.79 -12.24
CA ASN A 160 24.07 5.44 -11.02
C ASN A 160 22.57 5.24 -10.82
N LYS A 161 22.15 5.11 -9.56
CA LYS A 161 20.72 5.13 -9.23
C LYS A 161 20.13 6.53 -9.40
N ILE A 162 18.82 6.57 -9.60
CA ILE A 162 18.09 7.83 -9.81
C ILE A 162 17.91 8.60 -8.49
N THR A 163 17.78 7.88 -7.35
CA THR A 163 17.67 8.52 -6.04
C THR A 163 19.02 9.09 -5.58
N PRO A 164 19.04 10.23 -4.89
CA PRO A 164 20.27 10.79 -4.31
C PRO A 164 20.97 9.82 -3.34
N GLY A 165 22.29 9.94 -3.24
CA GLY A 165 23.12 9.16 -2.31
C GLY A 165 23.84 7.99 -2.99
N ASN A 166 25.03 7.65 -2.45
CA ASN A 166 25.93 6.66 -3.03
C ASN A 166 25.67 5.22 -2.53
N ILE A 167 24.86 5.06 -1.47
CA ILE A 167 24.56 3.77 -0.86
C ILE A 167 23.23 3.27 -1.44
N ASP A 168 23.21 2.01 -1.92
CA ASP A 168 21.97 1.35 -2.32
C ASP A 168 21.14 1.03 -1.07
N PHE A 169 19.82 1.06 -1.23
CA PHE A 169 18.96 0.58 -0.17
C PHE A 169 19.08 -0.93 -0.01
N THR A 170 18.93 -1.39 1.22
CA THR A 170 18.93 -2.81 1.58
C THR A 170 17.48 -3.29 1.59
N GLU A 171 17.24 -4.47 1.04
CA GLU A 171 15.93 -5.12 1.03
C GLU A 171 15.55 -5.58 2.45
N GLY A 172 14.31 -5.29 2.86
CA GLY A 172 13.74 -5.79 4.11
C GLY A 172 13.43 -7.29 4.05
N PRO A 173 13.06 -7.89 5.21
CA PRO A 173 12.88 -9.35 5.32
C PRO A 173 11.61 -9.90 4.65
N GLY A 174 10.72 -9.05 4.16
CA GLY A 174 9.45 -9.44 3.53
C GLY A 174 8.22 -8.79 4.17
N PRO A 175 7.01 -9.16 3.72
CA PRO A 175 5.77 -8.66 4.30
C PRO A 175 5.71 -8.99 5.80
N ARG A 176 5.30 -8.01 6.59
CA ARG A 176 5.24 -8.14 8.04
C ARG A 176 4.01 -7.42 8.58
N THR A 177 3.35 -8.05 9.55
CA THR A 177 2.27 -7.42 10.30
C THR A 177 2.79 -6.82 11.59
N LEU A 178 2.50 -5.55 11.82
CA LEU A 178 2.81 -4.86 13.06
C LEU A 178 1.60 -4.93 14.01
N THR A 179 1.85 -5.38 15.24
CA THR A 179 0.88 -5.31 16.34
C THR A 179 1.23 -4.11 17.19
N LEU A 180 0.40 -3.07 17.12
CA LEU A 180 0.62 -1.77 17.73
C LEU A 180 -0.42 -1.50 18.81
N PRO A 181 -0.05 -0.82 19.92
CA PRO A 181 -1.00 -0.46 20.96
C PRO A 181 -2.17 0.38 20.40
N GLY A 182 -3.40 0.02 20.74
CA GLY A 182 -4.59 0.78 20.36
C GLY A 182 -5.00 0.68 18.87
N LEU A 183 -4.29 -0.08 18.05
CA LEU A 183 -4.62 -0.30 16.64
C LEU A 183 -4.82 -1.79 16.34
N PRO A 184 -5.74 -2.14 15.42
CA PRO A 184 -5.77 -3.47 14.83
C PRO A 184 -4.45 -3.78 14.12
N PRO A 185 -4.05 -5.07 14.02
CA PRO A 185 -2.84 -5.48 13.31
C PRO A 185 -2.78 -4.88 11.90
N VAL A 186 -1.68 -4.18 11.59
CA VAL A 186 -1.47 -3.45 10.33
C VAL A 186 -0.39 -4.07 9.48
N GLY A 187 -0.63 -4.19 8.17
CA GLY A 187 0.37 -4.52 7.17
C GLY A 187 0.91 -3.25 6.49
N PRO A 188 2.10 -2.76 6.85
CA PRO A 188 2.71 -1.63 6.16
C PRO A 188 3.18 -2.03 4.76
N LEU A 189 3.07 -1.08 3.83
CA LEU A 189 3.57 -1.18 2.46
C LEU A 189 4.18 0.16 2.07
N ILE A 190 5.36 0.14 1.49
CA ILE A 190 6.04 1.36 1.08
C ILE A 190 6.03 1.46 -0.45
N CYS A 191 5.29 2.45 -0.96
CA CYS A 191 5.24 2.88 -2.36
C CYS A 191 5.00 1.72 -3.34
N TYR A 192 6.03 1.32 -4.08
CA TYR A 192 6.04 0.30 -5.12
C TYR A 192 5.51 -1.07 -4.67
N GLU A 193 5.59 -1.41 -3.39
CA GLU A 193 5.15 -2.71 -2.86
C GLU A 193 3.69 -3.01 -3.13
N ILE A 194 2.83 -1.99 -3.20
CA ILE A 194 1.40 -2.14 -3.45
C ILE A 194 1.09 -2.75 -4.83
N ILE A 195 2.03 -2.75 -5.77
CA ILE A 195 1.76 -3.26 -7.13
C ILE A 195 1.77 -4.80 -7.22
N PHE A 196 2.31 -5.50 -6.24
CA PHE A 196 2.51 -6.96 -6.28
C PHE A 196 1.31 -7.71 -5.70
N PRO A 197 0.47 -8.37 -6.54
CA PRO A 197 -0.66 -9.16 -6.04
C PRO A 197 -0.17 -10.40 -5.27
N GLY A 198 -0.89 -10.76 -4.19
CA GLY A 198 -0.61 -11.96 -3.40
C GLY A 198 0.74 -11.97 -2.68
N ARG A 199 1.43 -10.81 -2.58
CA ARG A 199 2.74 -10.69 -1.92
C ARG A 199 2.85 -9.47 -1.00
N ILE A 200 1.72 -8.96 -0.54
CA ILE A 200 1.63 -7.73 0.25
C ILE A 200 1.18 -7.95 1.69
N VAL A 201 0.86 -9.17 2.05
CA VAL A 201 0.43 -9.52 3.41
C VAL A 201 1.34 -10.59 3.99
N ASP A 202 1.51 -10.55 5.30
CA ASP A 202 2.10 -11.64 6.07
C ASP A 202 1.06 -12.77 6.17
N GLU A 203 1.32 -13.90 5.51
CA GLU A 203 0.40 -15.04 5.50
C GLU A 203 0.33 -15.76 6.86
N THR A 204 1.36 -15.64 7.69
CA THR A 204 1.43 -16.28 9.00
C THR A 204 0.71 -15.48 10.08
N HIS A 205 0.74 -14.14 9.93
CA HIS A 205 0.09 -13.18 10.83
C HIS A 205 -0.67 -12.15 9.99
N ARG A 206 -1.83 -12.59 9.46
CA ARG A 206 -2.60 -11.73 8.55
C ARG A 206 -3.01 -10.42 9.21
N PRO A 207 -2.74 -9.27 8.56
CA PRO A 207 -3.17 -7.97 9.07
C PRO A 207 -4.70 -7.80 8.93
N GLN A 208 -5.25 -6.84 9.67
CA GLN A 208 -6.66 -6.44 9.56
C GLN A 208 -6.88 -5.22 8.65
N TRP A 209 -5.83 -4.52 8.32
CA TRP A 209 -5.83 -3.41 7.36
C TRP A 209 -4.41 -3.20 6.81
N LEU A 210 -4.33 -2.49 5.70
CA LEU A 210 -3.07 -2.17 5.04
C LEU A 210 -2.82 -0.65 5.10
N LEU A 211 -1.57 -0.29 5.38
CA LEU A 211 -1.09 1.08 5.35
C LEU A 211 -0.11 1.23 4.18
N ASN A 212 -0.44 2.09 3.22
CA ASN A 212 0.47 2.37 2.12
C ASN A 212 1.07 3.79 2.24
N LEU A 213 2.33 3.87 2.64
CA LEU A 213 3.10 5.11 2.65
C LEU A 213 3.81 5.29 1.30
N THR A 214 3.61 6.41 0.63
CA THR A 214 4.12 6.56 -0.74
C THR A 214 4.60 7.97 -1.07
N ASN A 215 5.45 8.04 -2.10
CA ASN A 215 5.84 9.29 -2.72
C ASN A 215 5.74 9.18 -4.25
N ASP A 216 4.61 9.61 -4.80
CA ASP A 216 4.39 9.58 -6.25
C ASP A 216 5.07 10.73 -7.00
N GLY A 217 5.89 11.54 -6.33
CA GLY A 217 6.60 12.69 -6.92
C GLY A 217 7.45 12.35 -8.16
N TRP A 218 7.88 11.09 -8.27
CA TRP A 218 8.61 10.57 -9.42
C TRP A 218 7.79 10.54 -10.71
N PHE A 219 6.47 10.38 -10.60
CA PHE A 219 5.56 10.32 -11.75
C PHE A 219 5.09 11.71 -12.22
N GLY A 220 5.35 12.77 -11.43
CA GLY A 220 4.86 14.10 -11.70
C GLY A 220 3.33 14.15 -11.83
N THR A 221 2.83 14.81 -12.88
CA THR A 221 1.39 14.96 -13.17
C THR A 221 0.91 13.99 -14.27
N SER A 222 1.66 12.92 -14.53
CA SER A 222 1.29 11.90 -15.52
C SER A 222 0.13 11.02 -15.04
N SER A 223 -0.20 9.99 -15.82
CA SER A 223 -1.17 8.94 -15.39
C SER A 223 -0.65 8.04 -14.28
N GLY A 224 0.66 8.06 -13.97
CA GLY A 224 1.31 7.18 -13.00
C GLY A 224 0.65 7.20 -11.62
N PRO A 225 0.46 8.36 -10.95
CA PRO A 225 -0.19 8.42 -9.65
C PRO A 225 -1.60 7.83 -9.63
N TYR A 226 -2.38 8.04 -10.71
CA TYR A 226 -3.74 7.49 -10.84
C TYR A 226 -3.73 5.98 -11.01
N GLN A 227 -2.81 5.43 -11.79
CA GLN A 227 -2.62 3.99 -11.96
C GLN A 227 -2.17 3.36 -10.65
N HIS A 228 -1.24 3.97 -9.95
CA HIS A 228 -0.73 3.51 -8.66
C HIS A 228 -1.84 3.49 -7.59
N PHE A 229 -2.67 4.54 -7.54
CA PHE A 229 -3.84 4.58 -6.66
C PHE A 229 -4.89 3.52 -7.04
N THR A 230 -5.13 3.31 -8.34
CA THR A 230 -6.05 2.26 -8.83
C THR A 230 -5.55 0.87 -8.45
N THR A 231 -4.23 0.65 -8.49
CA THR A 231 -3.64 -0.62 -8.04
C THR A 231 -3.89 -0.86 -6.55
N ALA A 232 -3.81 0.17 -5.71
CA ALA A 232 -4.18 0.05 -4.29
C ALA A 232 -5.65 -0.40 -4.13
N ARG A 233 -6.57 0.13 -4.95
CA ARG A 233 -7.98 -0.31 -4.95
C ARG A 233 -8.12 -1.79 -5.29
N LEU A 234 -7.37 -2.28 -6.28
CA LEU A 234 -7.37 -3.71 -6.62
C LEU A 234 -6.87 -4.56 -5.46
N ARG A 235 -5.78 -4.14 -4.79
CA ARG A 235 -5.25 -4.85 -3.59
C ARG A 235 -6.29 -4.91 -2.47
N ALA A 236 -7.03 -3.83 -2.22
CA ALA A 236 -8.09 -3.84 -1.21
C ALA A 236 -9.15 -4.91 -1.50
N VAL A 237 -9.58 -5.03 -2.76
CA VAL A 237 -10.58 -6.05 -3.19
C VAL A 237 -10.02 -7.46 -3.11
N GLU A 238 -8.79 -7.68 -3.54
CA GLU A 238 -8.12 -8.97 -3.54
C GLU A 238 -7.91 -9.51 -2.14
N GLU A 239 -7.46 -8.63 -1.24
CA GLU A 239 -7.20 -9.00 0.15
C GLU A 239 -8.45 -8.88 1.05
N GLY A 240 -9.48 -8.16 0.65
CA GLY A 240 -10.64 -7.89 1.52
C GLY A 240 -10.26 -7.05 2.75
N LEU A 241 -9.26 -6.20 2.60
CA LEU A 241 -8.72 -5.33 3.65
C LEU A 241 -8.87 -3.87 3.25
N ALA A 242 -9.20 -3.01 4.21
CA ALA A 242 -9.13 -1.57 3.99
C ALA A 242 -7.69 -1.14 3.74
N ILE A 243 -7.48 -0.19 2.83
CA ILE A 243 -6.19 0.45 2.59
C ILE A 243 -6.28 1.92 2.94
N VAL A 244 -5.43 2.34 3.88
CA VAL A 244 -5.19 3.74 4.18
C VAL A 244 -3.89 4.15 3.50
N ARG A 245 -3.98 5.11 2.59
CA ARG A 245 -2.84 5.56 1.81
C ARG A 245 -2.46 6.99 2.19
N ALA A 246 -1.22 7.19 2.60
CA ALA A 246 -0.63 8.49 2.85
C ALA A 246 0.46 8.75 1.79
N ALA A 247 0.21 9.73 0.92
CA ALA A 247 1.10 10.14 -0.16
C ALA A 247 1.72 11.51 0.12
N ASN A 248 2.91 11.77 -0.40
CA ASN A 248 3.49 13.12 -0.38
C ASN A 248 2.80 14.04 -1.41
N THR A 249 3.09 13.87 -2.70
CA THR A 249 2.47 14.63 -3.80
C THR A 249 1.42 13.82 -4.55
N GLY A 250 1.31 12.53 -4.28
CA GLY A 250 0.40 11.61 -4.94
C GLY A 250 -1.07 11.79 -4.53
N ILE A 251 -1.82 10.70 -4.63
CA ILE A 251 -3.21 10.64 -4.20
C ILE A 251 -3.27 9.88 -2.88
N SER A 252 -3.63 10.56 -1.80
CA SER A 252 -3.93 9.92 -0.51
C SER A 252 -5.39 9.55 -0.42
N GLY A 253 -5.72 8.59 0.44
CA GLY A 253 -7.12 8.27 0.66
C GLY A 253 -7.36 7.04 1.51
N LEU A 254 -8.65 6.81 1.75
CA LEU A 254 -9.19 5.63 2.38
C LEU A 254 -9.95 4.80 1.35
N ILE A 255 -9.56 3.57 1.20
CA ILE A 255 -10.18 2.58 0.31
C ILE A 255 -10.73 1.46 1.19
N ASP A 256 -11.98 1.12 1.02
CA ASP A 256 -12.60 0.04 1.78
C ASP A 256 -12.25 -1.35 1.21
N PRO A 257 -12.59 -2.46 1.91
CA PRO A 257 -12.33 -3.82 1.44
C PRO A 257 -13.03 -4.22 0.14
N TYR A 258 -13.97 -3.41 -0.33
CA TYR A 258 -14.67 -3.60 -1.61
C TYR A 258 -14.07 -2.77 -2.75
N GLY A 259 -13.01 -1.98 -2.49
CA GLY A 259 -12.35 -1.10 -3.46
C GLY A 259 -13.07 0.24 -3.68
N ARG A 260 -14.06 0.59 -2.82
CA ARG A 260 -14.70 1.90 -2.86
C ARG A 260 -13.79 2.94 -2.22
N VAL A 261 -13.65 4.08 -2.87
CA VAL A 261 -12.88 5.22 -2.33
C VAL A 261 -13.81 6.02 -1.42
N LEU A 262 -13.60 5.92 -0.11
CA LEU A 262 -14.42 6.61 0.88
C LEU A 262 -13.95 8.05 1.13
N THR A 263 -12.65 8.29 1.02
CA THR A 263 -12.04 9.60 1.18
C THR A 263 -10.83 9.71 0.25
N GLN A 264 -10.62 10.90 -0.34
CA GLN A 264 -9.50 11.16 -1.22
C GLN A 264 -8.94 12.56 -0.97
N ILE A 265 -7.62 12.69 -1.07
CA ILE A 265 -6.88 13.94 -1.23
C ILE A 265 -6.26 13.90 -2.62
N ASP A 266 -6.59 14.87 -3.45
CA ASP A 266 -6.17 14.87 -4.85
C ASP A 266 -4.67 15.08 -5.03
N LEU A 267 -4.18 14.68 -6.20
CA LEU A 267 -2.80 14.83 -6.64
C LEU A 267 -2.29 16.27 -6.45
N GLY A 268 -1.16 16.43 -5.79
CA GLY A 268 -0.49 17.72 -5.60
C GLY A 268 -1.21 18.70 -4.67
N LYS A 269 -2.23 18.26 -3.93
CA LYS A 269 -2.92 19.08 -2.93
C LYS A 269 -2.34 18.85 -1.54
N SER A 270 -2.04 19.95 -0.82
CA SER A 270 -1.69 19.87 0.60
C SER A 270 -2.98 19.83 1.41
N ALA A 271 -3.18 18.76 2.18
CA ALA A 271 -4.39 18.58 3.00
C ALA A 271 -4.20 17.52 4.10
N VAL A 272 -5.11 17.56 5.07
CA VAL A 272 -5.25 16.58 6.14
C VAL A 272 -6.67 16.04 6.15
N ARG A 273 -6.82 14.73 6.39
CA ARG A 273 -8.13 14.07 6.52
C ARG A 273 -8.12 13.10 7.68
N ASP A 274 -9.14 13.21 8.52
CA ASP A 274 -9.45 12.23 9.54
C ASP A 274 -10.45 11.23 8.97
N VAL A 275 -10.14 9.93 9.11
CA VAL A 275 -10.92 8.87 8.52
C VAL A 275 -11.17 7.75 9.53
N PRO A 276 -12.38 7.18 9.61
CA PRO A 276 -12.62 5.95 10.38
C PRO A 276 -12.03 4.76 9.62
N LEU A 277 -11.61 3.72 10.31
CA LEU A 277 -11.05 2.51 9.68
C LEU A 277 -12.17 1.51 9.37
N PRO A 278 -12.40 1.14 8.09
CA PRO A 278 -13.31 0.05 7.75
C PRO A 278 -12.80 -1.30 8.29
N ALA A 279 -13.71 -2.14 8.75
CA ALA A 279 -13.40 -3.49 9.19
C ALA A 279 -12.99 -4.38 8.01
N ALA A 280 -12.08 -5.34 8.27
CA ALA A 280 -11.73 -6.36 7.30
C ALA A 280 -12.92 -7.26 6.97
N LEU A 281 -12.94 -7.84 5.77
CA LEU A 281 -13.94 -8.84 5.41
C LEU A 281 -13.69 -10.18 6.14
N ASP A 282 -14.73 -10.72 6.71
CA ASP A 282 -14.74 -12.06 7.31
C ASP A 282 -15.92 -12.85 6.73
N PRO A 283 -15.70 -13.94 5.98
CA PRO A 283 -14.39 -14.50 5.61
C PRO A 283 -13.63 -13.66 4.54
N PRO A 284 -12.29 -13.79 4.46
CA PRO A 284 -11.49 -13.17 3.42
C PRO A 284 -11.93 -13.62 2.02
N PRO A 285 -11.72 -12.80 0.97
CA PRO A 285 -12.02 -13.12 -0.43
C PRO A 285 -11.29 -14.39 -0.91
N LEU A 286 -11.81 -15.00 -1.97
CA LEU A 286 -11.20 -16.21 -2.56
C LEU A 286 -9.74 -15.98 -2.99
N PHE A 287 -9.44 -14.81 -3.53
CA PHE A 287 -8.06 -14.48 -3.90
C PHE A 287 -7.13 -14.45 -2.69
N ALA A 288 -7.54 -13.82 -1.58
CA ALA A 288 -6.77 -13.81 -0.35
C ALA A 288 -6.54 -15.20 0.27
N ARG A 289 -7.41 -16.16 -0.03
CA ARG A 289 -7.33 -17.54 0.50
C ARG A 289 -6.53 -18.49 -0.39
N PHE A 290 -6.58 -18.30 -1.70
CA PHE A 290 -6.06 -19.24 -2.67
C PHE A 290 -5.04 -18.62 -3.64
N GLY A 291 -4.88 -17.28 -3.62
CA GLY A 291 -3.95 -16.58 -4.50
C GLY A 291 -4.19 -16.90 -5.97
N ASP A 292 -3.10 -16.97 -6.74
CA ASP A 292 -3.12 -17.28 -8.17
C ASP A 292 -3.53 -18.73 -8.50
N TYR A 293 -3.50 -19.63 -7.52
CA TYR A 293 -3.94 -21.03 -7.74
C TYR A 293 -5.42 -21.10 -8.12
N TRP A 294 -6.25 -20.19 -7.61
CA TRP A 294 -7.65 -20.09 -8.01
C TRP A 294 -7.80 -19.71 -9.47
N THR A 295 -7.05 -18.75 -9.95
CA THR A 295 -7.09 -18.32 -11.36
C THR A 295 -6.59 -19.41 -12.29
N LEU A 296 -5.53 -20.12 -11.90
CA LEU A 296 -5.02 -21.29 -12.64
C LEU A 296 -6.06 -22.40 -12.72
N LEU A 297 -6.73 -22.73 -11.61
CA LEU A 297 -7.79 -23.74 -11.60
C LEU A 297 -8.92 -23.38 -12.57
N VAL A 298 -9.40 -22.13 -12.54
CA VAL A 298 -10.45 -21.66 -13.46
C VAL A 298 -9.99 -21.77 -14.92
N GLN A 299 -8.76 -21.38 -15.23
CA GLN A 299 -8.19 -21.50 -16.58
C GLN A 299 -8.12 -22.96 -17.04
N LEU A 300 -7.68 -23.87 -16.18
CA LEU A 300 -7.62 -25.30 -16.49
C LEU A 300 -9.02 -25.90 -16.72
N LEU A 301 -10.01 -25.50 -15.92
CA LEU A 301 -11.40 -25.92 -16.10
C LEU A 301 -11.98 -25.41 -17.44
N ILE A 302 -11.72 -24.15 -17.80
CA ILE A 302 -12.14 -23.59 -19.09
C ILE A 302 -11.45 -24.31 -20.24
N ALA A 303 -10.13 -24.52 -20.17
CA ALA A 303 -9.37 -25.24 -21.20
C ALA A 303 -9.88 -26.68 -21.37
N GLY A 304 -10.12 -27.39 -20.25
CA GLY A 304 -10.69 -28.74 -20.27
C GLY A 304 -12.10 -28.80 -20.91
N ALA A 305 -12.97 -27.85 -20.56
CA ALA A 305 -14.30 -27.74 -21.14
C ALA A 305 -14.25 -27.47 -22.65
N LEU A 306 -13.37 -26.57 -23.09
CA LEU A 306 -13.15 -26.27 -24.52
C LEU A 306 -12.61 -27.48 -25.25
N ALA A 307 -11.60 -28.17 -24.71
CA ALA A 307 -11.06 -29.41 -25.32
C ALA A 307 -12.12 -30.47 -25.45
N TRP A 308 -12.96 -30.67 -24.43
CA TRP A 308 -14.06 -31.61 -24.47
C TRP A 308 -15.13 -31.25 -25.50
N LEU A 309 -15.49 -29.96 -25.63
CA LEU A 309 -16.42 -29.49 -26.67
C LEU A 309 -15.87 -29.70 -28.10
N LEU A 310 -14.56 -29.48 -28.28
CA LEU A 310 -13.90 -29.71 -29.60
C LEU A 310 -13.74 -31.19 -29.95
N ALA A 311 -13.54 -32.05 -28.94
CA ALA A 311 -13.41 -33.49 -29.11
C ALA A 311 -14.74 -34.22 -29.36
N ARG A 312 -15.89 -33.56 -29.12
CA ARG A 312 -17.19 -34.15 -29.39
C ARG A 312 -17.32 -34.48 -30.90
N PRO A 313 -17.59 -35.73 -31.29
CA PRO A 313 -17.81 -36.07 -32.68
C PRO A 313 -19.02 -35.29 -33.19
N ARG A 314 -18.82 -34.53 -34.29
CA ARG A 314 -19.93 -33.89 -35.00
C ARG A 314 -20.87 -35.00 -35.43
N LEU A 315 -22.01 -35.13 -34.75
CA LEU A 315 -23.08 -36.03 -35.19
C LEU A 315 -23.40 -35.67 -36.65
N ASN A 316 -23.00 -36.55 -37.55
CA ASN A 316 -23.13 -36.41 -39.00
C ASN A 316 -24.63 -36.43 -39.34
N SER A 317 -25.21 -35.28 -39.65
CA SER A 317 -26.60 -35.12 -40.17
C SER A 317 -26.75 -35.65 -41.62
N ARG A 318 -25.98 -36.68 -42.00
CA ARG A 318 -26.09 -37.35 -43.30
C ARG A 318 -26.72 -38.71 -43.14
N LYS A 319 -28.04 -38.77 -42.87
CA LYS A 319 -28.89 -39.92 -43.15
C LYS A 319 -30.37 -39.54 -43.25
N ILE A 320 -30.72 -38.68 -44.20
CA ILE A 320 -32.08 -38.65 -44.73
C ILE A 320 -31.96 -38.18 -46.19
N LYS A 321 -31.58 -39.10 -47.11
CA LYS A 321 -31.89 -39.05 -48.47
C LYS A 321 -31.52 -40.45 -49.02
N ASN A 322 -32.53 -41.30 -49.17
CA ASN A 322 -32.75 -42.29 -50.17
C ASN A 322 -33.59 -43.46 -49.64
N SER A 323 -34.84 -43.41 -49.90
CA SER A 323 -35.63 -44.60 -50.14
C SER A 323 -36.63 -44.27 -51.26
N PRO A 324 -36.82 -45.16 -52.17
CA PRO A 324 -37.36 -44.99 -53.57
C PRO A 324 -38.82 -44.66 -53.64
#